data_b165d02c1aa5c54ad83d3cdd9f098286
#
_entry.id   b165d02c1aa5c54ad83d3cdd9f098286
#
_cell.length_a   1.000
_cell.length_b   1.000
_cell.length_c   1.000
_cell.angle_alpha   90.00
_cell.angle_beta   90.00
_cell.angle_gamma   90.00
#
_symmetry.space_group_name_H-M   'P 1'
#
loop_
_entity.id
_entity.type
_entity.pdbx_description
1 polymer ?
#
loop_
_entity_poly.entity_id
_entity_poly.type
_entity_poly.pdbx_seq_one_letter_code
_entity_poly.pdbx_strand_id
1 'polypeptide(L)'
;MAVVAAFALVAFSGPVGMAQTASPVTDIGDGPHPAHIHSGSCDELGGVLIGLEDVDAQGGEQVGAETAHPVKSSQSWVDMSLDDLIAGEHAINVHLSAEEIDVYIACGDIGGVLVVDEDGRRNLLIGLGELNNSGHVGVAWLGEDGDQTEVVIQLIEPDEMS
;
A
#
# COMPACT_ATOMS: atom_id res chain seq x y z
N MET A 1 54.55 -2.45 -53.35
CA MET A 1 54.59 -2.56 -51.86
C MET A 1 53.17 -2.46 -51.35
N ALA A 2 52.58 -3.60 -50.98
CA ALA A 2 51.22 -3.65 -50.45
C ALA A 2 51.32 -3.80 -48.91
N VAL A 3 50.71 -2.85 -48.14
CA VAL A 3 50.66 -2.92 -46.69
C VAL A 3 49.35 -3.61 -46.32
N VAL A 4 49.44 -4.80 -45.74
CA VAL A 4 48.30 -5.51 -45.18
C VAL A 4 48.14 -5.07 -43.74
N ALA A 5 47.04 -4.36 -43.44
CA ALA A 5 46.66 -4.01 -42.06
C ALA A 5 45.87 -5.19 -41.48
N ALA A 6 46.40 -5.79 -40.42
CA ALA A 6 45.72 -6.81 -39.64
C ALA A 6 44.83 -6.13 -38.60
N PHE A 7 43.51 -6.31 -38.70
CA PHE A 7 42.55 -5.93 -37.64
C PHE A 7 42.48 -7.05 -36.60
N ALA A 8 42.89 -6.74 -35.37
CA ALA A 8 42.69 -7.62 -34.24
C ALA A 8 41.25 -7.46 -33.69
N LEU A 9 40.45 -8.51 -33.78
CA LEU A 9 39.15 -8.59 -33.10
C LEU A 9 39.41 -8.80 -31.60
N VAL A 10 39.05 -7.80 -30.77
CA VAL A 10 39.00 -7.95 -29.33
C VAL A 10 37.59 -8.46 -28.97
N ALA A 11 37.52 -9.74 -28.61
CA ALA A 11 36.26 -10.30 -28.06
C ALA A 11 36.06 -9.79 -26.62
N PHE A 12 35.06 -8.95 -26.42
CA PHE A 12 34.59 -8.58 -25.07
C PHE A 12 33.72 -9.72 -24.51
N SER A 13 34.31 -10.54 -23.64
CA SER A 13 33.52 -11.46 -22.80
C SER A 13 32.97 -10.67 -21.61
N GLY A 14 31.76 -10.11 -21.73
CA GLY A 14 31.03 -9.54 -20.59
C GLY A 14 30.62 -10.66 -19.64
N PRO A 15 30.51 -10.36 -18.31
CA PRO A 15 30.02 -11.33 -17.37
C PRO A 15 28.56 -11.68 -17.73
N VAL A 16 28.29 -12.99 -17.86
CA VAL A 16 26.93 -13.50 -18.00
C VAL A 16 26.28 -13.30 -16.65
N GLY A 17 25.39 -12.28 -16.53
CA GLY A 17 24.59 -12.10 -15.35
C GLY A 17 23.75 -13.37 -15.11
N MET A 18 23.95 -14.00 -13.96
CA MET A 18 23.07 -15.09 -13.53
C MET A 18 21.69 -14.46 -13.29
N ALA A 19 20.68 -14.93 -14.00
CA ALA A 19 19.30 -14.62 -13.69
C ALA A 19 19.02 -15.20 -12.30
N GLN A 20 18.78 -14.34 -11.31
CA GLN A 20 18.30 -14.77 -10.02
C GLN A 20 16.89 -15.34 -10.21
N THR A 21 16.69 -16.56 -9.80
CA THR A 21 15.35 -17.15 -9.72
C THR A 21 14.64 -16.50 -8.55
N ALA A 22 13.62 -15.69 -8.84
CA ALA A 22 12.76 -15.14 -7.80
C ALA A 22 12.12 -16.28 -7.02
N SER A 23 12.15 -16.18 -5.70
CA SER A 23 11.41 -17.10 -4.84
C SER A 23 9.97 -16.59 -4.70
N PRO A 24 8.97 -17.47 -4.68
CA PRO A 24 7.61 -17.03 -4.40
C PRO A 24 7.55 -16.42 -3.00
N VAL A 25 6.98 -15.22 -2.89
CA VAL A 25 6.67 -14.60 -1.60
C VAL A 25 5.51 -15.39 -1.02
N THR A 26 5.78 -16.26 -0.06
CA THR A 26 4.81 -17.14 0.57
C THR A 26 4.32 -16.62 1.92
N ASP A 27 4.96 -15.57 2.45
CA ASP A 27 4.56 -14.97 3.72
C ASP A 27 5.09 -13.53 3.79
N ILE A 28 4.18 -12.55 3.74
CA ILE A 28 4.49 -11.15 4.00
C ILE A 28 3.75 -10.78 5.30
N GLY A 29 4.37 -11.12 6.44
CA GLY A 29 3.82 -10.80 7.76
C GLY A 29 2.65 -11.69 8.21
N ASP A 30 2.05 -11.36 9.32
CA ASP A 30 1.12 -12.20 10.11
C ASP A 30 -0.32 -12.32 9.53
N GLY A 31 -0.50 -12.33 8.21
CA GLY A 31 -1.82 -12.51 7.57
C GLY A 31 -2.52 -11.20 7.23
N PRO A 32 -3.81 -11.25 6.86
CA PRO A 32 -4.58 -10.06 6.48
C PRO A 32 -4.89 -9.17 7.69
N HIS A 33 -4.91 -7.86 7.46
CA HIS A 33 -5.25 -6.84 8.43
C HIS A 33 -6.64 -6.27 8.16
N PRO A 34 -7.64 -6.52 9.01
CA PRO A 34 -8.94 -5.88 8.88
C PRO A 34 -8.82 -4.36 8.89
N ALA A 35 -9.62 -3.70 8.06
CA ALA A 35 -9.65 -2.25 7.97
C ALA A 35 -11.08 -1.71 8.00
N HIS A 36 -11.25 -0.55 8.63
CA HIS A 36 -12.55 0.08 8.78
C HIS A 36 -12.47 1.59 8.62
N ILE A 37 -13.60 2.20 8.21
CA ILE A 37 -13.84 3.63 8.43
C ILE A 37 -14.60 3.77 9.73
N HIS A 38 -14.06 4.56 10.64
CA HIS A 38 -14.64 4.91 11.94
C HIS A 38 -15.16 6.34 11.92
N SER A 39 -16.16 6.63 12.78
CA SER A 39 -16.44 8.00 13.19
C SER A 39 -15.36 8.51 14.13
N GLY A 40 -15.17 9.84 14.18
CA GLY A 40 -14.13 10.47 14.99
C GLY A 40 -12.77 10.51 14.29
N SER A 41 -11.73 10.77 15.05
CA SER A 41 -10.36 10.91 14.60
C SER A 41 -9.48 9.78 15.11
N CYS A 42 -8.24 9.68 14.61
CA CYS A 42 -7.25 8.72 15.10
C CYS A 42 -6.91 8.90 16.57
N ASP A 43 -7.08 10.12 17.13
CA ASP A 43 -6.89 10.39 18.56
C ASP A 43 -8.08 9.91 19.41
N GLU A 44 -9.28 9.87 18.81
CA GLU A 44 -10.52 9.46 19.49
C GLU A 44 -11.45 8.73 18.49
N LEU A 45 -11.13 7.47 18.22
CA LEU A 45 -11.92 6.63 17.33
C LEU A 45 -13.27 6.29 17.95
N GLY A 46 -14.34 6.59 17.23
CA GLY A 46 -15.70 6.20 17.55
C GLY A 46 -16.06 4.82 16.99
N GLY A 47 -17.36 4.59 16.76
CA GLY A 47 -17.84 3.32 16.22
C GLY A 47 -17.45 3.09 14.76
N VAL A 48 -17.37 1.82 14.37
CA VAL A 48 -17.21 1.43 12.96
C VAL A 48 -18.44 1.90 12.17
N LEU A 49 -18.20 2.63 11.10
CA LEU A 49 -19.21 3.06 10.13
C LEU A 49 -19.28 2.13 8.93
N ILE A 50 -18.11 1.78 8.37
CA ILE A 50 -17.99 0.99 7.14
C ILE A 50 -16.84 -0.01 7.30
N GLY A 51 -17.12 -1.29 7.01
CA GLY A 51 -16.09 -2.31 6.83
C GLY A 51 -15.42 -2.14 5.46
N LEU A 52 -14.11 -2.29 5.41
CA LEU A 52 -13.34 -2.33 4.18
C LEU A 52 -12.85 -3.77 3.93
N GLU A 53 -12.39 -4.04 2.71
CA GLU A 53 -11.67 -5.28 2.44
C GLU A 53 -10.38 -5.32 3.25
N ASP A 54 -10.00 -6.51 3.71
CA ASP A 54 -8.77 -6.71 4.49
C ASP A 54 -7.54 -6.31 3.67
N VAL A 55 -6.59 -5.66 4.32
CA VAL A 55 -5.30 -5.28 3.73
C VAL A 55 -4.40 -6.51 3.75
N ASP A 56 -4.18 -7.11 2.59
CA ASP A 56 -3.48 -8.39 2.47
C ASP A 56 -2.33 -8.34 1.45
N ALA A 57 -1.46 -9.35 1.55
CA ALA A 57 -0.38 -9.56 0.62
C ALA A 57 -0.88 -9.74 -0.80
N GLN A 58 -0.28 -9.05 -1.74
CA GLN A 58 -0.55 -9.28 -3.15
C GLN A 58 0.15 -10.56 -3.58
N GLY A 59 -0.64 -11.55 -4.05
CA GLY A 59 -0.07 -12.79 -4.58
C GLY A 59 0.81 -12.52 -5.81
N GLY A 60 1.89 -13.26 -5.94
CA GLY A 60 2.79 -13.11 -7.08
C GLY A 60 4.21 -13.59 -6.78
N GLU A 61 5.11 -13.30 -7.70
CA GLU A 61 6.52 -13.60 -7.61
C GLU A 61 7.29 -12.32 -7.28
N GLN A 62 8.08 -12.32 -6.22
CA GLN A 62 8.96 -11.20 -5.92
C GLN A 62 10.04 -11.09 -6.99
N VAL A 63 10.18 -9.91 -7.57
CA VAL A 63 11.17 -9.62 -8.62
C VAL A 63 12.05 -8.44 -8.20
N GLY A 64 13.26 -8.40 -8.73
CA GLY A 64 14.19 -7.28 -8.49
C GLY A 64 15.04 -7.47 -7.25
N ALA A 65 15.16 -6.45 -6.41
CA ALA A 65 16.03 -6.47 -5.23
C ALA A 65 15.42 -7.33 -4.12
N GLU A 66 16.21 -8.23 -3.52
CA GLU A 66 15.80 -9.04 -2.37
C GLU A 66 15.48 -8.19 -1.12
N THR A 67 16.00 -6.96 -1.08
CA THR A 67 15.76 -6.00 -0.01
C THR A 67 14.54 -5.10 -0.26
N ALA A 68 13.75 -5.38 -1.30
CA ALA A 68 12.52 -4.64 -1.55
C ALA A 68 11.48 -5.01 -0.49
N HIS A 69 10.87 -3.98 0.11
CA HIS A 69 9.78 -4.18 1.07
C HIS A 69 8.46 -4.39 0.31
N PRO A 70 7.83 -5.55 0.44
CA PRO A 70 6.50 -5.78 -0.10
C PRO A 70 5.48 -4.86 0.58
N VAL A 71 4.41 -4.56 -0.15
CA VAL A 71 3.30 -3.74 0.33
C VAL A 71 2.06 -4.62 0.37
N LYS A 72 1.37 -4.65 1.50
CA LYS A 72 0.00 -5.18 1.57
C LYS A 72 -0.97 -4.15 1.03
N SER A 73 -2.03 -4.56 0.38
CA SER A 73 -3.03 -3.63 -0.12
C SER A 73 -4.44 -4.19 -0.11
N SER A 74 -5.42 -3.28 -0.08
CA SER A 74 -6.84 -3.59 -0.30
C SER A 74 -7.48 -2.56 -1.22
N GLN A 75 -8.63 -2.92 -1.79
CA GLN A 75 -9.46 -2.05 -2.60
C GLN A 75 -10.92 -2.29 -2.24
N SER A 76 -11.61 -1.25 -1.84
CA SER A 76 -13.01 -1.30 -1.43
C SER A 76 -13.83 -0.23 -2.15
N TRP A 77 -15.09 -0.52 -2.45
CA TRP A 77 -16.07 0.49 -2.86
C TRP A 77 -17.06 0.67 -1.73
N VAL A 78 -17.19 1.90 -1.25
CA VAL A 78 -18.05 2.24 -0.12
C VAL A 78 -19.26 3.05 -0.59
N ASP A 79 -20.45 2.73 -0.08
CA ASP A 79 -21.71 3.41 -0.38
C ASP A 79 -21.84 4.74 0.40
N MET A 80 -20.82 5.58 0.26
CA MET A 80 -20.76 6.94 0.82
C MET A 80 -19.98 7.82 -0.14
N SER A 81 -20.47 9.01 -0.41
CA SER A 81 -19.78 9.94 -1.29
C SER A 81 -18.49 10.46 -0.67
N LEU A 82 -17.52 10.84 -1.51
CA LEU A 82 -16.28 11.47 -1.04
C LEU A 82 -16.54 12.76 -0.25
N ASP A 83 -17.58 13.53 -0.63
CA ASP A 83 -17.96 14.75 0.08
C ASP A 83 -18.47 14.44 1.50
N ASP A 84 -19.28 13.38 1.67
CA ASP A 84 -19.79 12.98 2.99
C ASP A 84 -18.65 12.44 3.87
N LEU A 85 -17.70 11.69 3.28
CA LEU A 85 -16.51 11.23 3.99
C LEU A 85 -15.63 12.39 4.47
N ILE A 86 -15.49 13.44 3.66
CA ILE A 86 -14.68 14.63 4.00
C ILE A 86 -15.44 15.54 4.99
N ALA A 87 -16.77 15.67 4.85
CA ALA A 87 -17.56 16.56 5.70
C ALA A 87 -17.75 16.05 7.12
N GLY A 88 -17.65 14.73 7.33
CA GLY A 88 -17.69 14.10 8.64
C GLY A 88 -16.31 14.07 9.30
N GLU A 89 -16.28 13.88 10.60
CA GLU A 89 -15.05 13.47 11.29
C GLU A 89 -14.95 11.96 11.16
N HIS A 90 -14.09 11.49 10.28
CA HIS A 90 -13.88 10.07 9.97
C HIS A 90 -12.39 9.75 9.89
N ALA A 91 -12.04 8.52 10.24
CA ALA A 91 -10.70 8.00 10.12
C ALA A 91 -10.72 6.59 9.54
N ILE A 92 -9.69 6.24 8.77
CA ILE A 92 -9.40 4.86 8.37
C ILE A 92 -8.50 4.27 9.45
N ASN A 93 -8.91 3.13 10.01
CA ASN A 93 -8.14 2.39 10.98
C ASN A 93 -7.86 0.98 10.48
N VAL A 94 -6.63 0.50 10.68
CA VAL A 94 -6.17 -0.84 10.34
C VAL A 94 -5.85 -1.58 11.63
N HIS A 95 -6.33 -2.84 11.72
CA HIS A 95 -6.20 -3.71 12.90
C HIS A 95 -5.12 -4.77 12.68
N LEU A 96 -4.60 -5.34 13.76
CA LEU A 96 -3.53 -6.34 13.69
C LEU A 96 -3.99 -7.63 12.99
N SER A 97 -5.13 -8.17 13.42
CA SER A 97 -5.73 -9.38 12.82
C SER A 97 -7.21 -9.46 13.17
N ALA A 98 -7.92 -10.43 12.60
CA ALA A 98 -9.31 -10.70 12.96
C ALA A 98 -9.46 -11.22 14.39
N GLU A 99 -8.46 -11.95 14.91
CA GLU A 99 -8.40 -12.46 16.27
C GLU A 99 -8.06 -11.37 17.28
N GLU A 100 -7.28 -10.38 16.86
CA GLU A 100 -6.81 -9.25 17.66
C GLU A 100 -7.36 -7.93 17.11
N ILE A 101 -8.67 -7.90 16.85
CA ILE A 101 -9.37 -6.76 16.24
C ILE A 101 -9.31 -5.49 17.10
N ASP A 102 -9.10 -5.60 18.41
CA ASP A 102 -8.93 -4.48 19.31
C ASP A 102 -7.52 -3.86 19.28
N VAL A 103 -6.57 -4.48 18.57
CA VAL A 103 -5.22 -3.98 18.42
C VAL A 103 -5.11 -3.19 17.12
N TYR A 104 -4.97 -1.87 17.24
CA TYR A 104 -4.85 -0.94 16.12
C TYR A 104 -3.38 -0.79 15.74
N ILE A 105 -3.07 -0.92 14.45
CA ILE A 105 -1.69 -0.86 13.95
C ILE A 105 -1.40 0.38 13.12
N ALA A 106 -2.39 0.92 12.40
CA ALA A 106 -2.24 2.16 11.66
C ALA A 106 -3.56 2.93 11.56
N CYS A 107 -3.47 4.26 11.49
CA CYS A 107 -4.65 5.12 11.37
C CYS A 107 -4.34 6.39 10.57
N GLY A 108 -5.34 6.90 9.86
CA GLY A 108 -5.29 8.18 9.16
C GLY A 108 -6.64 8.88 9.15
N ASP A 109 -6.67 10.14 9.56
CA ASP A 109 -7.88 10.97 9.49
C ASP A 109 -8.22 11.28 8.03
N ILE A 110 -9.52 11.18 7.66
CA ILE A 110 -9.97 11.46 6.30
C ILE A 110 -10.02 12.98 6.10
N GLY A 111 -8.99 13.49 5.45
CA GLY A 111 -8.82 14.91 5.18
C GLY A 111 -7.52 15.21 4.48
N GLY A 112 -7.33 16.44 4.00
CA GLY A 112 -6.09 16.85 3.35
C GLY A 112 -6.29 17.64 2.07
N VAL A 113 -5.45 17.38 1.06
CA VAL A 113 -5.49 18.09 -0.23
C VAL A 113 -6.31 17.29 -1.23
N LEU A 114 -7.45 17.86 -1.63
CA LEU A 114 -8.27 17.30 -2.69
C LEU A 114 -7.65 17.62 -4.06
N VAL A 115 -7.38 16.58 -4.83
CA VAL A 115 -6.83 16.69 -6.20
C VAL A 115 -7.91 16.36 -7.20
N VAL A 116 -7.96 17.11 -8.31
CA VAL A 116 -8.83 16.81 -9.45
C VAL A 116 -7.94 16.34 -10.60
N ASP A 117 -8.22 15.14 -11.11
CA ASP A 117 -7.48 14.58 -12.22
C ASP A 117 -7.90 15.18 -13.58
N GLU A 118 -7.27 14.72 -14.67
CA GLU A 118 -7.53 15.22 -16.03
C GLU A 118 -8.95 14.90 -16.52
N ASP A 119 -9.59 13.86 -15.97
CA ASP A 119 -10.96 13.46 -16.27
C ASP A 119 -11.99 14.15 -15.38
N GLY A 120 -11.55 15.01 -14.46
CA GLY A 120 -12.39 15.77 -13.53
C GLY A 120 -12.80 14.97 -12.29
N ARG A 121 -12.26 13.77 -12.04
CA ARG A 121 -12.51 13.00 -10.83
C ARG A 121 -11.73 13.59 -9.67
N ARG A 122 -12.40 13.71 -8.54
CA ARG A 122 -11.77 14.17 -7.30
C ARG A 122 -11.19 12.99 -6.53
N ASN A 123 -10.03 13.22 -5.97
CA ASN A 123 -9.36 12.22 -5.13
C ASN A 123 -8.59 12.86 -3.98
N LEU A 124 -8.40 12.06 -2.94
CA LEU A 124 -7.71 12.43 -1.71
C LEU A 124 -6.67 11.35 -1.40
N LEU A 125 -5.47 11.75 -1.04
CA LEU A 125 -4.43 10.85 -0.54
C LEU A 125 -4.12 11.21 0.91
N ILE A 126 -4.27 10.25 1.81
CA ILE A 126 -4.02 10.41 3.24
C ILE A 126 -2.90 9.48 3.72
N GLY A 127 -2.12 9.93 4.68
CA GLY A 127 -1.12 9.09 5.34
C GLY A 127 -1.75 8.27 6.47
N LEU A 128 -1.34 7.01 6.58
CA LEU A 128 -1.64 6.15 7.72
C LEU A 128 -0.40 6.09 8.60
N GLY A 129 -0.49 6.71 9.77
CA GLY A 129 0.56 6.69 10.79
C GLY A 129 0.45 5.45 11.67
N GLU A 130 1.58 5.00 12.22
CA GLU A 130 1.59 3.88 13.14
C GLU A 130 0.80 4.16 14.42
N LEU A 131 0.17 3.11 14.95
CA LEU A 131 -0.41 3.08 16.29
C LEU A 131 0.26 1.99 17.13
N ASN A 132 0.27 2.20 18.44
CA ASN A 132 0.74 1.22 19.43
C ASN A 132 2.19 0.72 19.23
N ASN A 133 3.06 1.52 18.61
CA ASN A 133 4.44 1.16 18.25
C ASN A 133 4.48 -0.11 17.37
N SER A 134 3.53 -0.27 16.50
CA SER A 134 3.40 -1.41 15.60
C SER A 134 4.46 -1.42 14.49
N GLY A 135 5.02 -0.25 14.17
CA GLY A 135 5.91 -0.05 13.02
C GLY A 135 5.20 -0.01 11.67
N HIS A 136 3.89 -0.26 11.60
CA HIS A 136 3.11 -0.21 10.37
C HIS A 136 2.84 1.23 9.96
N VAL A 137 3.10 1.54 8.70
CA VAL A 137 2.78 2.83 8.09
C VAL A 137 2.24 2.62 6.69
N GLY A 138 1.49 3.59 6.18
CA GLY A 138 0.93 3.43 4.86
C GLY A 138 0.31 4.69 4.30
N VAL A 139 -0.47 4.49 3.25
CA VAL A 139 -1.30 5.51 2.63
C VAL A 139 -2.66 4.93 2.27
N ALA A 140 -3.68 5.77 2.29
CA ALA A 140 -4.96 5.47 1.68
C ALA A 140 -5.29 6.49 0.61
N TRP A 141 -5.71 6.01 -0.56
CA TRP A 141 -6.23 6.81 -1.65
C TRP A 141 -7.75 6.65 -1.69
N LEU A 142 -8.46 7.78 -1.73
CA LEU A 142 -9.91 7.83 -1.84
C LEU A 142 -10.26 8.53 -3.14
N GLY A 143 -10.95 7.84 -4.04
CA GLY A 143 -11.37 8.36 -5.35
C GLY A 143 -12.88 8.43 -5.47
N GLU A 144 -13.39 9.56 -6.00
CA GLU A 144 -14.80 9.74 -6.28
C GLU A 144 -15.28 8.79 -7.39
N ASP A 145 -16.39 8.09 -7.14
CA ASP A 145 -17.07 7.24 -8.12
C ASP A 145 -18.58 7.45 -8.04
N GLY A 146 -19.05 8.60 -8.53
CA GLY A 146 -20.45 9.01 -8.41
C GLY A 146 -20.87 9.22 -6.96
N ASP A 147 -21.88 8.45 -6.50
CA ASP A 147 -22.33 8.50 -5.11
C ASP A 147 -21.54 7.57 -4.17
N GLN A 148 -20.53 6.88 -4.70
CA GLN A 148 -19.65 5.98 -3.97
C GLN A 148 -18.24 6.56 -3.91
N THR A 149 -17.42 5.97 -3.06
CA THR A 149 -15.98 6.26 -2.98
C THR A 149 -15.21 4.95 -3.10
N GLU A 150 -14.23 4.92 -4.00
CA GLU A 150 -13.22 3.88 -4.06
C GLU A 150 -12.15 4.19 -3.01
N VAL A 151 -11.85 3.22 -2.16
CA VAL A 151 -10.82 3.31 -1.12
C VAL A 151 -9.75 2.27 -1.39
N VAL A 152 -8.51 2.72 -1.62
CA VAL A 152 -7.34 1.85 -1.79
C VAL A 152 -6.38 2.09 -0.64
N ILE A 153 -6.09 1.05 0.13
CA ILE A 153 -5.09 1.11 1.21
C ILE A 153 -3.82 0.42 0.74
N GLN A 154 -2.68 1.01 1.06
CA GLN A 154 -1.36 0.44 0.89
C GLN A 154 -0.61 0.54 2.21
N LEU A 155 -0.25 -0.60 2.79
CA LEU A 155 0.39 -0.71 4.09
C LEU A 155 1.80 -1.30 3.93
N ILE A 156 2.76 -0.69 4.58
CA ILE A 156 4.14 -1.17 4.68
C ILE A 156 4.29 -1.85 6.04
N GLU A 157 4.68 -3.12 5.99
CA GLU A 157 4.99 -3.92 7.17
C GLU A 157 6.29 -3.45 7.82
N PRO A 158 6.41 -3.52 9.15
CA PRO A 158 7.69 -3.30 9.81
C PRO A 158 8.69 -4.39 9.42
N ASP A 159 9.99 -4.05 9.43
CA ASP A 159 11.02 -5.05 9.32
C ASP A 159 10.91 -6.03 10.50
N GLU A 160 10.95 -7.33 10.24
CA GLU A 160 11.11 -8.31 11.31
C GLU A 160 12.40 -8.00 12.06
N MET A 161 12.27 -7.66 13.34
CA MET A 161 13.43 -7.43 14.20
C MET A 161 14.18 -8.75 14.38
N SER A 162 15.34 -8.85 13.75
CA SER A 162 16.28 -9.96 13.80
C SER A 162 16.86 -10.18 15.20
#